data_f42bfe4a4ba23cf5fac142bfb18cd1e6
#
_entry.id   f42bfe4a4ba23cf5fac142bfb18cd1e6
#
_cell.length_a   1.000
_cell.length_b   1.000
_cell.length_c   1.000
_cell.angle_alpha   90.00
_cell.angle_beta   90.00
_cell.angle_gamma   90.00
#
_symmetry.space_group_name_H-M   'P 1'
#
loop_
_entity.id
_entity.type
_entity.pdbx_description
1 polymer ?
#
loop_
_entity_poly.entity_id
_entity_poly.type
_entity_poly.pdbx_seq_one_letter_code
_entity_poly.pdbx_strand_id
1 'polypeptide(L)'
;ALQQGDIDMVWAYSTGVAGTYQDVLSTDTNVSLVNVAAANAPAVLAFNNAKGLFSDENLRQAVSYALNYEEFKTYFGSAYAEIPNRGFVPSTTVGYTDTEKLTTDTAKADEYMKAAGYTEKNADGFYVNADGAAAAFTLTVNAAKETHVGYAEMIKTQLEAFGIQV
;
A
#
# COMPACT_ATOMS: atom_id res chain seq x y z
N ALA A 1 26.12 -0.08 13.82
CA ALA A 1 26.32 0.68 15.07
C ALA A 1 25.64 -0.03 16.25
N LEU A 2 24.28 -0.16 16.30
CA LEU A 2 23.56 -0.81 17.43
C LEU A 2 24.03 -2.26 17.64
N GLN A 3 24.03 -3.10 16.62
CA GLN A 3 24.48 -4.50 16.70
C GLN A 3 25.98 -4.66 17.01
N GLN A 4 26.76 -3.62 16.76
CA GLN A 4 28.21 -3.57 17.03
C GLN A 4 28.54 -3.02 18.43
N GLY A 5 27.51 -2.52 19.14
CA GLY A 5 27.68 -1.91 20.45
C GLY A 5 28.26 -0.51 20.44
N ASP A 6 28.28 0.17 19.28
CA ASP A 6 28.76 1.56 19.19
C ASP A 6 27.75 2.56 19.77
N ILE A 7 26.46 2.15 19.82
CA ILE A 7 25.37 2.90 20.45
C ILE A 7 24.47 1.92 21.22
N ASP A 8 23.87 2.41 22.30
CA ASP A 8 23.05 1.59 23.20
C ASP A 8 21.56 1.58 22.81
N MET A 9 21.07 2.61 22.12
CA MET A 9 19.66 2.76 21.80
C MET A 9 19.43 3.55 20.51
N VAL A 10 18.40 3.16 19.78
CA VAL A 10 17.83 3.94 18.66
C VAL A 10 16.39 4.32 19.04
N TRP A 11 16.09 5.62 18.98
CA TRP A 11 14.74 6.14 19.16
C TRP A 11 14.18 6.60 17.82
N ALA A 12 13.17 5.91 17.33
CA ALA A 12 12.51 6.25 16.07
C ALA A 12 11.08 6.77 16.35
N TYR A 13 10.93 8.10 16.39
CA TYR A 13 9.69 8.75 16.81
C TYR A 13 8.59 8.76 15.74
N SER A 14 8.93 9.13 14.50
CA SER A 14 7.91 9.43 13.48
C SER A 14 7.75 8.35 12.42
N THR A 15 8.78 7.58 12.14
CA THR A 15 8.80 6.61 11.03
C THR A 15 9.02 5.17 11.48
N GLY A 16 9.35 4.97 12.75
CA GLY A 16 9.75 3.66 13.23
C GLY A 16 11.08 3.17 12.62
N VAL A 17 11.44 1.95 12.95
CA VAL A 17 12.51 1.22 12.27
C VAL A 17 11.88 0.52 11.07
N ALA A 18 12.48 0.67 9.88
CA ALA A 18 11.95 0.04 8.68
C ALA A 18 11.82 -1.48 8.82
N GLY A 19 10.76 -2.07 8.26
CA GLY A 19 10.42 -3.48 8.41
C GLY A 19 11.57 -4.43 8.08
N THR A 20 12.34 -4.12 7.04
CA THR A 20 13.53 -4.88 6.64
C THR A 20 14.60 -4.97 7.72
N TYR A 21 14.75 -3.93 8.56
CA TYR A 21 15.66 -3.95 9.70
C TYR A 21 15.03 -4.59 10.93
N GLN A 22 13.72 -4.50 11.09
CA GLN A 22 13.02 -5.10 12.24
C GLN A 22 13.18 -6.62 12.24
N ASP A 23 13.05 -7.27 11.10
CA ASP A 23 13.22 -8.72 10.97
C ASP A 23 14.65 -9.16 11.35
N VAL A 24 15.66 -8.42 10.90
CA VAL A 24 17.06 -8.68 11.24
C VAL A 24 17.34 -8.45 12.74
N LEU A 25 16.83 -7.35 13.29
CA LEU A 25 17.07 -7.00 14.71
C LEU A 25 16.29 -7.90 15.67
N SER A 26 15.13 -8.41 15.27
CA SER A 26 14.34 -9.33 16.10
C SER A 26 15.00 -10.67 16.35
N THR A 27 15.94 -11.07 15.50
CA THR A 27 16.73 -12.30 15.66
C THR A 27 18.04 -12.11 16.42
N ASP A 28 18.42 -10.87 16.71
CA ASP A 28 19.64 -10.55 17.46
C ASP A 28 19.40 -10.62 18.96
N THR A 29 20.09 -11.54 19.63
CA THR A 29 19.92 -11.76 21.08
C THR A 29 20.40 -10.61 21.96
N ASN A 30 21.18 -9.67 21.40
CA ASN A 30 21.70 -8.51 22.12
C ASN A 30 20.82 -7.26 21.91
N VAL A 31 19.80 -7.36 21.06
CA VAL A 31 18.90 -6.25 20.73
C VAL A 31 17.49 -6.54 21.22
N SER A 32 16.88 -5.57 21.88
CA SER A 32 15.46 -5.61 22.23
C SER A 32 14.69 -4.59 21.40
N LEU A 33 13.69 -5.06 20.65
CA LEU A 33 12.75 -4.19 19.94
C LEU A 33 11.56 -3.88 20.86
N VAL A 34 11.38 -2.61 21.16
CA VAL A 34 10.23 -2.14 21.95
C VAL A 34 9.31 -1.39 21.00
N ASN A 35 8.15 -1.97 20.71
CA ASN A 35 7.11 -1.32 19.94
C ASN A 35 6.12 -0.62 20.87
N VAL A 36 5.96 0.67 20.72
CA VAL A 36 4.95 1.46 21.43
C VAL A 36 3.77 1.63 20.52
N ALA A 37 2.64 1.04 20.90
CA ALA A 37 1.39 1.23 20.18
C ALA A 37 1.03 2.73 20.16
N ALA A 38 1.05 3.34 18.99
CA ALA A 38 0.70 4.73 18.78
C ALA A 38 -0.43 4.85 17.77
N ALA A 39 -1.25 5.88 17.92
CA ALA A 39 -2.26 6.22 16.92
C ALA A 39 -1.58 6.86 15.70
N ASN A 40 -1.06 6.05 14.81
CA ASN A 40 -0.47 6.49 13.55
C ASN A 40 -1.54 6.49 12.45
N ALA A 41 -1.51 7.52 11.60
CA ALA A 41 -2.31 7.50 10.39
C ALA A 41 -1.83 6.39 9.44
N PRO A 42 -2.74 5.69 8.76
CA PRO A 42 -2.35 4.70 7.76
C PRO A 42 -1.64 5.39 6.58
N ALA A 43 -0.82 4.64 5.86
CA ALA A 43 -0.38 5.06 4.53
C ALA A 43 -1.61 5.12 3.60
N VAL A 44 -1.72 6.17 2.80
CA VAL A 44 -2.93 6.47 2.02
C VAL A 44 -2.59 6.65 0.55
N LEU A 45 -3.31 5.93 -0.31
CA LEU A 45 -3.39 6.21 -1.73
C LEU A 45 -4.65 7.04 -1.99
N ALA A 46 -4.49 8.32 -2.33
CA ALA A 46 -5.60 9.23 -2.58
C ALA A 46 -5.94 9.29 -4.08
N PHE A 47 -7.21 9.14 -4.41
CA PHE A 47 -7.71 9.22 -5.78
C PHE A 47 -8.33 10.60 -6.06
N ASN A 48 -8.12 11.12 -7.27
CA ASN A 48 -8.87 12.26 -7.76
C ASN A 48 -10.23 11.79 -8.27
N ASN A 49 -11.27 11.96 -7.44
CA ASN A 49 -12.63 11.51 -7.78
C ASN A 49 -13.36 12.46 -8.73
N ALA A 50 -12.82 13.66 -8.97
CA ALA A 50 -13.50 14.69 -9.77
C ALA A 50 -13.28 14.52 -11.27
N LYS A 51 -12.19 13.85 -11.68
CA LYS A 51 -11.83 13.71 -13.10
C LYS A 51 -10.86 12.55 -13.37
N GLY A 52 -10.72 12.19 -14.63
CA GLY A 52 -9.80 11.16 -15.10
C GLY A 52 -10.30 9.75 -14.76
N LEU A 53 -9.39 8.79 -14.77
CA LEU A 53 -9.68 7.37 -14.59
C LEU A 53 -10.49 7.11 -13.30
N PHE A 54 -10.11 7.76 -12.22
CA PHE A 54 -10.67 7.51 -10.89
C PHE A 54 -11.93 8.32 -10.55
N SER A 55 -12.55 9.01 -11.52
CA SER A 55 -13.92 9.48 -11.36
C SER A 55 -14.92 8.30 -11.33
N ASP A 56 -14.59 7.19 -11.96
CA ASP A 56 -15.33 5.93 -11.85
C ASP A 56 -15.03 5.21 -10.53
N GLU A 57 -16.09 4.88 -9.78
CA GLU A 57 -15.96 4.15 -8.52
C GLU A 57 -15.43 2.73 -8.72
N ASN A 58 -15.84 2.06 -9.80
CA ASN A 58 -15.41 0.68 -10.07
C ASN A 58 -13.89 0.63 -10.27
N LEU A 59 -13.28 1.64 -10.91
CA LEU A 59 -11.83 1.67 -11.10
C LEU A 59 -11.08 1.92 -9.78
N ARG A 60 -11.65 2.68 -8.85
CA ARG A 60 -11.07 2.81 -7.50
C ARG A 60 -11.16 1.50 -6.74
N GLN A 61 -12.28 0.77 -6.85
CA GLN A 61 -12.43 -0.56 -6.24
C GLN A 61 -11.49 -1.59 -6.88
N ALA A 62 -11.35 -1.58 -8.21
CA ALA A 62 -10.40 -2.45 -8.92
C ALA A 62 -8.98 -2.29 -8.39
N VAL A 63 -8.48 -1.06 -8.28
CA VAL A 63 -7.16 -0.79 -7.68
C VAL A 63 -7.09 -1.28 -6.24
N SER A 64 -8.12 -1.02 -5.43
CA SER A 64 -8.14 -1.45 -4.03
C SER A 64 -8.03 -2.97 -3.88
N TYR A 65 -8.67 -3.77 -4.74
CA TYR A 65 -8.59 -5.23 -4.67
C TYR A 65 -7.36 -5.82 -5.39
N ALA A 66 -6.75 -5.08 -6.33
CA ALA A 66 -5.57 -5.53 -7.06
C ALA A 66 -4.27 -5.45 -6.25
N LEU A 67 -4.22 -4.60 -5.22
CA LEU A 67 -3.02 -4.37 -4.41
C LEU A 67 -2.78 -5.51 -3.40
N ASN A 68 -1.52 -5.92 -3.26
CA ASN A 68 -1.09 -6.93 -2.28
C ASN A 68 -0.74 -6.26 -0.94
N TYR A 69 -1.68 -6.26 -0.02
CA TYR A 69 -1.53 -5.60 1.29
C TYR A 69 -0.53 -6.29 2.22
N GLU A 70 -0.29 -7.58 2.09
CA GLU A 70 0.72 -8.28 2.89
C GLU A 70 2.15 -7.83 2.54
N GLU A 71 2.43 -7.54 1.26
CA GLU A 71 3.71 -6.96 0.86
C GLU A 71 3.89 -5.55 1.44
N PHE A 72 2.85 -4.71 1.38
CA PHE A 72 2.90 -3.37 2.00
C PHE A 72 3.12 -3.46 3.50
N LYS A 73 2.43 -4.37 4.19
CA LYS A 73 2.61 -4.61 5.63
C LYS A 73 4.05 -4.99 5.93
N THR A 74 4.62 -5.95 5.17
CA THR A 74 6.00 -6.39 5.33
C THR A 74 7.00 -5.24 5.14
N TYR A 75 6.81 -4.45 4.08
CA TYR A 75 7.66 -3.29 3.79
C TYR A 75 7.57 -2.22 4.87
N PHE A 76 6.38 -1.96 5.41
CA PHE A 76 6.16 -0.90 6.40
C PHE A 76 6.72 -1.23 7.77
N GLY A 77 6.44 -2.40 8.30
CA GLY A 77 6.80 -2.72 9.67
C GLY A 77 6.70 -4.20 10.03
N SER A 78 6.60 -5.09 9.04
CA SER A 78 6.57 -6.53 9.24
C SER A 78 5.56 -6.97 10.31
N ALA A 79 6.03 -7.66 11.37
CA ALA A 79 5.18 -8.11 12.48
C ALA A 79 4.56 -6.97 13.32
N TYR A 80 5.09 -5.76 13.21
CA TYR A 80 4.64 -4.57 13.95
C TYR A 80 3.69 -3.67 13.16
N ALA A 81 3.32 -4.07 11.94
CA ALA A 81 2.35 -3.36 11.11
C ALA A 81 1.04 -4.13 10.98
N GLU A 82 -0.02 -3.42 10.72
CA GLU A 82 -1.36 -3.99 10.49
C GLU A 82 -1.90 -3.56 9.12
N ILE A 83 -2.66 -4.45 8.49
CA ILE A 83 -3.47 -4.07 7.34
C ILE A 83 -4.69 -3.33 7.88
N PRO A 84 -4.91 -2.08 7.47
CA PRO A 84 -6.03 -1.29 7.97
C PRO A 84 -7.37 -1.78 7.44
N ASN A 85 -8.43 -1.39 8.12
CA ASN A 85 -9.79 -1.52 7.61
C ASN A 85 -10.05 -0.49 6.50
N ARG A 86 -11.17 -0.67 5.79
CA ARG A 86 -11.68 0.31 4.83
C ARG A 86 -12.15 1.55 5.60
N GLY A 87 -11.25 2.49 5.76
CA GLY A 87 -11.47 3.72 6.50
C GLY A 87 -10.15 4.42 6.80
N PHE A 88 -10.24 5.64 7.27
CA PHE A 88 -9.07 6.49 7.52
C PHE A 88 -8.63 6.50 9.00
N VAL A 89 -9.51 6.04 9.90
CA VAL A 89 -9.27 6.11 11.35
C VAL A 89 -8.57 4.84 11.80
N PRO A 90 -7.37 4.92 12.40
CA PRO A 90 -6.67 3.77 12.94
C PRO A 90 -7.41 3.11 14.10
N SER A 91 -7.22 1.81 14.29
CA SER A 91 -7.85 1.01 15.35
C SER A 91 -7.55 1.49 16.77
N THR A 92 -6.45 2.21 16.95
CA THR A 92 -6.01 2.78 18.23
C THR A 92 -6.64 4.15 18.56
N THR A 93 -7.46 4.70 17.67
CA THR A 93 -8.03 6.04 17.80
C THR A 93 -9.44 5.99 18.38
N VAL A 94 -9.75 6.93 19.26
CA VAL A 94 -11.11 7.09 19.79
C VAL A 94 -12.09 7.43 18.65
N GLY A 95 -13.21 6.70 18.61
CA GLY A 95 -14.19 6.83 17.53
C GLY A 95 -13.94 5.87 16.36
N TYR A 96 -12.95 4.99 16.46
CA TYR A 96 -12.78 3.90 15.50
C TYR A 96 -14.02 3.01 15.44
N THR A 97 -14.43 2.67 14.24
CA THR A 97 -15.48 1.69 13.98
C THR A 97 -14.89 0.58 13.14
N ASP A 98 -15.08 -0.64 13.58
CA ASP A 98 -14.60 -1.81 12.84
C ASP A 98 -15.37 -1.96 11.54
N THR A 99 -14.66 -2.00 10.44
CA THR A 99 -15.19 -2.16 9.09
C THR A 99 -14.46 -3.30 8.38
N GLU A 100 -14.87 -3.63 7.16
CA GLU A 100 -14.20 -4.64 6.36
C GLU A 100 -12.70 -4.27 6.19
N LYS A 101 -11.82 -5.24 6.40
CA LYS A 101 -10.38 -5.06 6.15
C LYS A 101 -10.09 -4.93 4.66
N LEU A 102 -9.03 -4.19 4.35
CA LEU A 102 -8.47 -4.21 3.01
C LEU A 102 -7.94 -5.61 2.70
N THR A 103 -8.37 -6.16 1.59
CA THR A 103 -8.00 -7.51 1.15
C THR A 103 -7.59 -7.50 -0.31
N THR A 104 -6.62 -8.32 -0.65
CA THR A 104 -6.22 -8.59 -2.03
C THR A 104 -7.17 -9.62 -2.64
N ASP A 105 -7.79 -9.27 -3.75
CA ASP A 105 -8.67 -10.17 -4.52
C ASP A 105 -8.64 -9.76 -6.00
N THR A 106 -7.74 -10.34 -6.76
CA THR A 106 -7.55 -10.01 -8.16
C THR A 106 -8.72 -10.43 -9.06
N ALA A 107 -9.49 -11.46 -8.65
CA ALA A 107 -10.69 -11.84 -9.38
C ALA A 107 -11.78 -10.77 -9.24
N LYS A 108 -11.96 -10.27 -8.03
CA LYS A 108 -12.89 -9.17 -7.76
C LYS A 108 -12.42 -7.86 -8.41
N ALA A 109 -11.11 -7.61 -8.43
CA ALA A 109 -10.55 -6.48 -9.17
C ALA A 109 -10.88 -6.55 -10.67
N ASP A 110 -10.77 -7.73 -11.29
CA ASP A 110 -11.15 -7.96 -12.69
C ASP A 110 -12.65 -7.72 -12.94
N GLU A 111 -13.52 -8.15 -12.04
CA GLU A 111 -14.96 -7.85 -12.11
C GLU A 111 -15.24 -6.34 -12.13
N TYR A 112 -14.56 -5.57 -11.28
CA TYR A 112 -14.67 -4.13 -11.25
C TYR A 112 -14.08 -3.46 -12.50
N MET A 113 -12.97 -3.96 -13.06
CA MET A 113 -12.47 -3.48 -14.36
C MET A 113 -13.51 -3.66 -15.46
N LYS A 114 -14.14 -4.84 -15.53
CA LYS A 114 -15.21 -5.12 -16.50
C LYS A 114 -16.44 -4.24 -16.29
N ALA A 115 -16.84 -4.02 -15.05
CA ALA A 115 -17.96 -3.12 -14.70
C ALA A 115 -17.69 -1.67 -15.13
N ALA A 116 -16.42 -1.25 -15.15
CA ALA A 116 -15.98 0.06 -15.64
C ALA A 116 -15.80 0.11 -17.18
N GLY A 117 -16.09 -0.99 -17.90
CA GLY A 117 -15.98 -1.05 -19.36
C GLY A 117 -14.59 -1.44 -19.88
N TYR A 118 -13.70 -1.91 -19.03
CA TYR A 118 -12.37 -2.42 -19.39
C TYR A 118 -12.40 -3.95 -19.43
N THR A 119 -12.82 -4.52 -20.55
CA THR A 119 -13.13 -5.96 -20.69
C THR A 119 -12.03 -6.78 -21.32
N GLU A 120 -11.09 -6.14 -22.00
CA GLU A 120 -10.01 -6.78 -22.73
C GLU A 120 -8.64 -6.21 -22.34
N LYS A 121 -7.57 -6.92 -22.68
CA LYS A 121 -6.21 -6.43 -22.52
C LYS A 121 -5.54 -6.30 -23.89
N ASN A 122 -4.73 -5.24 -24.07
CA ASN A 122 -3.92 -5.04 -25.26
C ASN A 122 -2.72 -6.00 -25.32
N ALA A 123 -1.90 -5.88 -26.35
CA ALA A 123 -0.71 -6.72 -26.53
C ALA A 123 0.34 -6.57 -25.42
N ASP A 124 0.34 -5.44 -24.72
CA ASP A 124 1.24 -5.16 -23.59
C ASP A 124 0.67 -5.68 -22.27
N GLY A 125 -0.54 -6.24 -22.26
CA GLY A 125 -1.20 -6.80 -21.08
C GLY A 125 -2.02 -5.80 -20.27
N PHE A 126 -2.20 -4.56 -20.73
CA PHE A 126 -3.01 -3.55 -20.05
C PHE A 126 -4.47 -3.60 -20.47
N TYR A 127 -5.37 -3.46 -19.51
CA TYR A 127 -6.80 -3.34 -19.75
C TYR A 127 -7.10 -2.13 -20.62
N VAL A 128 -8.00 -2.34 -21.61
CA VAL A 128 -8.46 -1.30 -22.53
C VAL A 128 -9.99 -1.20 -22.51
N ASN A 129 -10.49 0.00 -22.72
CA ASN A 129 -11.91 0.25 -22.92
C ASN A 129 -12.34 -0.03 -24.38
N ALA A 130 -13.62 0.17 -24.69
CA ALA A 130 -14.17 -0.08 -26.03
C ALA A 130 -13.50 0.77 -27.14
N ASP A 131 -12.92 1.91 -26.78
CA ASP A 131 -12.18 2.78 -27.73
C ASP A 131 -10.71 2.37 -27.88
N GLY A 132 -10.26 1.31 -27.19
CA GLY A 132 -8.89 0.84 -27.18
C GLY A 132 -7.96 1.64 -26.29
N ALA A 133 -8.47 2.57 -25.48
CA ALA A 133 -7.68 3.35 -24.55
C ALA A 133 -7.33 2.52 -23.31
N ALA A 134 -6.03 2.50 -22.95
CA ALA A 134 -5.57 1.77 -21.80
C ALA A 134 -6.03 2.40 -20.48
N ALA A 135 -6.25 1.56 -19.46
CA ALA A 135 -6.44 1.99 -18.08
C ALA A 135 -5.10 2.50 -17.56
N ALA A 136 -4.87 3.80 -17.64
CA ALA A 136 -3.59 4.42 -17.31
C ALA A 136 -3.78 5.65 -16.42
N PHE A 137 -2.84 5.86 -15.49
CA PHE A 137 -2.80 7.06 -14.65
C PHE A 137 -1.38 7.42 -14.23
N THR A 138 -1.21 8.62 -13.69
CA THR A 138 0.04 9.05 -13.10
C THR A 138 -0.07 9.04 -11.57
N LEU A 139 0.83 8.31 -10.91
CA LEU A 139 1.00 8.32 -9.47
C LEU A 139 2.03 9.38 -9.07
N THR A 140 1.61 10.34 -8.25
CA THR A 140 2.50 11.38 -7.74
C THR A 140 2.91 11.05 -6.31
N VAL A 141 4.20 11.12 -6.03
CA VAL A 141 4.79 10.82 -4.73
C VAL A 141 5.73 11.93 -4.26
N ASN A 142 5.86 12.09 -2.95
CA ASN A 142 6.88 12.98 -2.38
C ASN A 142 8.25 12.29 -2.41
N ALA A 143 9.10 12.67 -3.36
CA ALA A 143 10.43 12.12 -3.56
C ALA A 143 11.40 12.33 -2.37
N ALA A 144 11.11 13.27 -1.46
CA ALA A 144 11.91 13.49 -0.26
C ALA A 144 11.62 12.45 0.85
N LYS A 145 10.62 11.59 0.64
CA LYS A 145 10.21 10.52 1.57
C LYS A 145 10.51 9.17 0.94
N GLU A 146 11.64 8.56 1.28
CA GLU A 146 12.09 7.26 0.75
C GLU A 146 11.02 6.16 0.89
N THR A 147 10.35 6.09 2.04
CA THR A 147 9.25 5.13 2.25
C THR A 147 8.08 5.34 1.30
N HIS A 148 7.75 6.60 0.96
CA HIS A 148 6.69 6.89 -0.01
C HIS A 148 7.08 6.51 -1.43
N VAL A 149 8.36 6.70 -1.78
CA VAL A 149 8.90 6.25 -3.08
C VAL A 149 8.79 4.73 -3.19
N GLY A 150 9.22 3.99 -2.16
CA GLY A 150 9.10 2.54 -2.14
C GLY A 150 7.65 2.05 -2.27
N TYR A 151 6.70 2.71 -1.59
CA TYR A 151 5.27 2.40 -1.79
C TYR A 151 4.81 2.65 -3.23
N ALA A 152 5.24 3.76 -3.83
CA ALA A 152 4.85 4.08 -5.20
C ALA A 152 5.39 3.07 -6.20
N GLU A 153 6.62 2.60 -6.02
CA GLU A 153 7.24 1.56 -6.84
C GLU A 153 6.52 0.22 -6.70
N MET A 154 6.15 -0.17 -5.48
CA MET A 154 5.36 -1.37 -5.23
C MET A 154 3.97 -1.28 -5.89
N ILE A 155 3.26 -0.15 -5.71
CA ILE A 155 1.96 0.10 -6.34
C ILE A 155 2.08 -0.02 -7.86
N LYS A 156 3.07 0.64 -8.46
CA LYS A 156 3.32 0.57 -9.89
C LYS A 156 3.54 -0.88 -10.34
N THR A 157 4.44 -1.60 -9.71
CA THR A 157 4.77 -2.98 -10.06
C THR A 157 3.55 -3.90 -9.98
N GLN A 158 2.77 -3.81 -8.91
CA GLN A 158 1.60 -4.65 -8.70
C GLN A 158 0.46 -4.31 -9.67
N LEU A 159 0.20 -3.04 -9.92
CA LEU A 159 -0.86 -2.62 -10.82
C LEU A 159 -0.51 -2.89 -12.28
N GLU A 160 0.74 -2.72 -12.69
CA GLU A 160 1.18 -3.09 -14.05
C GLU A 160 1.12 -4.61 -14.26
N ALA A 161 1.49 -5.40 -13.27
CA ALA A 161 1.32 -6.87 -13.31
C ALA A 161 -0.16 -7.28 -13.39
N PHE A 162 -1.06 -6.53 -12.77
CA PHE A 162 -2.49 -6.76 -12.87
C PHE A 162 -3.05 -6.32 -14.23
N GLY A 163 -2.50 -5.27 -14.84
CA GLY A 163 -2.89 -4.75 -16.14
C GLY A 163 -3.38 -3.29 -16.12
N ILE A 164 -3.01 -2.51 -15.14
CA ILE A 164 -3.25 -1.07 -15.08
C ILE A 164 -1.92 -0.35 -15.22
N GLN A 165 -1.79 0.54 -16.20
CA GLN A 165 -0.55 1.26 -16.48
C GLN A 165 -0.36 2.43 -15.49
N VAL A 166 0.84 2.55 -14.88
CA VAL A 166 1.20 3.58 -13.90
C VAL A 166 2.46 4.33 -14.31
#